data_af23b6cf73b006ed084c3193b45d8ad6
#
_entry.id   af23b6cf73b006ed084c3193b45d8ad6
#
_cell.length_a   1.000
_cell.length_b   1.000
_cell.length_c   1.000
_cell.angle_alpha   90.00
_cell.angle_beta   90.00
_cell.angle_gamma   90.00
#
_symmetry.space_group_name_H-M   'P 1'
#
loop_
_entity.id
_entity.type
_entity.pdbx_description
1 polymer ?
#
loop_
_entity_poly.entity_id
_entity_poly.type
_entity_poly.pdbx_seq_one_letter_code
_entity_poly.pdbx_strand_id
1 'polypeptide(L)'
;MKHRITREHSHLEDLLDALIRTFSKSGATVRGLWEPFEQFALDLESHIEQEDRLYFPAIGALSPDLKASLEALSVDHSAFTDQLRQVADHLAHEDIEGATRSLRNLDASLRAHEQVEEEILARLDSKLET
;
A
#
# COMPACT_ATOMS: atom_id res chain seq x y z
N MET A 1 -12.29 12.65 -5.19
CA MET A 1 -11.81 11.25 -5.01
C MET A 1 -10.41 11.05 -5.54
N LYS A 2 -10.16 11.31 -6.82
CA LYS A 2 -8.86 11.13 -7.47
C LYS A 2 -7.71 11.85 -6.75
N HIS A 3 -7.86 13.13 -6.44
CA HIS A 3 -6.83 13.91 -5.76
C HIS A 3 -6.48 13.36 -4.38
N ARG A 4 -7.49 12.88 -3.66
CA ARG A 4 -7.30 12.31 -2.33
C ARG A 4 -6.53 11.00 -2.40
N ILE A 5 -6.91 10.12 -3.33
CA ILE A 5 -6.23 8.82 -3.53
C ILE A 5 -4.77 9.05 -3.93
N THR A 6 -4.52 9.95 -4.88
CA THR A 6 -3.16 10.26 -5.33
C THR A 6 -2.30 10.81 -4.21
N ARG A 7 -2.86 11.67 -3.33
CA ARG A 7 -2.14 12.19 -2.17
C ARG A 7 -1.83 11.10 -1.16
N GLU A 8 -2.77 10.18 -0.93
CA GLU A 8 -2.56 9.04 -0.03
C GLU A 8 -1.45 8.13 -0.56
N HIS A 9 -1.43 7.88 -1.88
CA HIS A 9 -0.35 7.10 -2.51
C HIS A 9 1.00 7.76 -2.30
N SER A 10 1.11 9.06 -2.57
CA SER A 10 2.37 9.79 -2.37
C SER A 10 2.83 9.75 -0.92
N HIS A 11 1.90 9.90 0.02
CA HIS A 11 2.19 9.83 1.45
C HIS A 11 2.73 8.45 1.84
N LEU A 12 2.07 7.38 1.39
CA LEU A 12 2.50 6.00 1.67
C LEU A 12 3.86 5.69 1.04
N GLU A 13 4.08 6.14 -0.20
CA GLU A 13 5.36 5.96 -0.88
C GLU A 13 6.50 6.65 -0.14
N ASP A 14 6.27 7.89 0.31
CA ASP A 14 7.27 8.65 1.07
C ASP A 14 7.58 7.98 2.40
N LEU A 15 6.55 7.51 3.12
CA LEU A 15 6.74 6.78 4.37
C LEU A 15 7.52 5.48 4.17
N LEU A 16 7.19 4.73 3.12
CA LEU A 16 7.85 3.45 2.84
C LEU A 16 9.30 3.66 2.42
N ASP A 17 9.58 4.67 1.59
CA ASP A 17 10.95 5.03 1.23
C ASP A 17 11.78 5.40 2.46
N ALA A 18 11.21 6.21 3.35
CA ALA A 18 11.87 6.60 4.60
C ALA A 18 12.11 5.38 5.50
N LEU A 19 11.12 4.48 5.58
CA LEU A 19 11.21 3.27 6.38
C LEU A 19 12.31 2.33 5.87
N ILE A 20 12.38 2.11 4.57
CA ILE A 20 13.42 1.27 3.96
C ILE A 20 14.81 1.86 4.23
N ARG A 21 14.95 3.18 4.12
CA ARG A 21 16.22 3.86 4.44
C ARG A 21 16.61 3.63 5.90
N THR A 22 15.64 3.74 6.81
CA THR A 22 15.88 3.53 8.24
C THR A 22 16.29 2.07 8.53
N PHE A 23 15.64 1.10 7.91
CA PHE A 23 15.97 -0.31 8.05
C PHE A 23 17.36 -0.64 7.49
N SER A 24 17.80 0.09 6.47
CA SER A 24 19.07 -0.14 5.78
C SER A 24 20.26 0.54 6.44
N LYS A 25 20.05 1.34 7.48
CA LYS A 25 21.15 2.04 8.18
C LYS A 25 21.99 1.08 8.99
N SER A 26 23.31 1.31 8.97
CA SER A 26 24.25 0.63 9.85
C SER A 26 23.88 0.93 11.30
N GLY A 27 23.83 -0.09 12.14
CA GLY A 27 23.48 0.07 13.55
C GLY A 27 22.00 0.13 13.85
N ALA A 28 21.12 -0.10 12.86
CA ALA A 28 19.68 -0.20 13.09
C ALA A 28 19.40 -1.34 14.07
N THR A 29 18.47 -1.09 15.01
CA THR A 29 18.05 -2.09 16.01
C THR A 29 16.58 -2.43 15.83
N VAL A 30 16.21 -3.66 16.16
CA VAL A 30 14.81 -4.09 16.12
C VAL A 30 13.93 -3.14 16.94
N ARG A 31 14.38 -2.77 18.12
CA ARG A 31 13.65 -1.87 19.02
C ARG A 31 13.38 -0.51 18.35
N GLY A 32 14.37 0.05 17.66
CA GLY A 32 14.22 1.32 16.98
C GLY A 32 13.40 1.27 15.70
N LEU A 33 13.25 0.07 15.12
CA LEU A 33 12.52 -0.12 13.86
C LEU A 33 11.03 -0.42 14.05
N TRP A 34 10.62 -0.93 15.22
CA TRP A 34 9.23 -1.31 15.48
C TRP A 34 8.25 -0.15 15.34
N GLU A 35 8.51 0.96 15.99
CA GLU A 35 7.57 2.10 15.99
C GLU A 35 7.33 2.67 14.59
N PRO A 36 8.37 3.02 13.80
CA PRO A 36 8.14 3.50 12.45
C PRO A 36 7.50 2.45 11.55
N PHE A 37 7.81 1.17 11.73
CA PHE A 37 7.15 0.11 10.99
C PHE A 37 5.65 0.03 11.33
N GLU A 38 5.30 0.02 12.62
CA GLU A 38 3.90 -0.03 13.05
C GLU A 38 3.11 1.16 12.52
N GLN A 39 3.69 2.35 12.52
CA GLN A 39 3.05 3.55 12.00
C GLN A 39 2.73 3.40 10.50
N PHE A 40 3.70 2.92 9.73
CA PHE A 40 3.48 2.67 8.30
C PHE A 40 2.40 1.60 8.09
N ALA A 41 2.45 0.50 8.85
CA ALA A 41 1.47 -0.58 8.75
C ALA A 41 0.05 -0.09 9.03
N LEU A 42 -0.13 0.75 10.04
CA LEU A 42 -1.44 1.33 10.37
C LEU A 42 -1.94 2.24 9.24
N ASP A 43 -1.07 3.06 8.68
CA ASP A 43 -1.44 3.95 7.59
C ASP A 43 -1.83 3.17 6.33
N LEU A 44 -1.08 2.12 5.99
CA LEU A 44 -1.41 1.28 4.85
C LEU A 44 -2.72 0.52 5.07
N GLU A 45 -2.91 -0.07 6.24
CA GLU A 45 -4.16 -0.77 6.57
C GLU A 45 -5.37 0.15 6.53
N SER A 46 -5.24 1.37 7.02
CA SER A 46 -6.29 2.38 6.95
C SER A 46 -6.64 2.74 5.51
N HIS A 47 -5.63 2.92 4.66
CA HIS A 47 -5.82 3.21 3.24
C HIS A 47 -6.55 2.05 2.53
N ILE A 48 -6.12 0.81 2.78
CA ILE A 48 -6.76 -0.39 2.24
C ILE A 48 -8.23 -0.46 2.65
N GLU A 49 -8.52 -0.23 3.92
CA GLU A 49 -9.89 -0.27 4.43
C GLU A 49 -10.76 0.79 3.76
N GLN A 50 -10.25 1.99 3.56
CA GLN A 50 -10.99 3.04 2.86
C GLN A 50 -11.28 2.68 1.41
N GLU A 51 -10.33 2.06 0.73
CA GLU A 51 -10.54 1.59 -0.64
C GLU A 51 -11.62 0.54 -0.71
N ASP A 52 -11.57 -0.46 0.14
CA ASP A 52 -12.52 -1.57 0.12
C ASP A 52 -13.92 -1.16 0.55
N ARG A 53 -14.04 -0.23 1.47
CA ARG A 53 -15.34 0.17 2.03
C ARG A 53 -15.98 1.38 1.35
N LEU A 54 -15.17 2.30 0.83
CA LEU A 54 -15.67 3.56 0.28
C LEU A 54 -15.33 3.74 -1.20
N TYR A 55 -14.06 3.73 -1.57
CA TYR A 55 -13.64 4.13 -2.90
C TYR A 55 -14.03 3.12 -3.97
N PHE A 56 -13.72 1.86 -3.79
CA PHE A 56 -14.00 0.82 -4.78
C PHE A 56 -15.50 0.62 -4.98
N PRO A 57 -16.33 0.55 -3.92
CA PRO A 57 -17.78 0.51 -4.12
C PRO A 57 -18.34 1.72 -4.85
N ALA A 58 -17.83 2.93 -4.56
CA ALA A 58 -18.27 4.15 -5.20
C ALA A 58 -17.92 4.16 -6.70
N ILE A 59 -16.69 3.76 -7.03
CA ILE A 59 -16.23 3.68 -8.43
C ILE A 59 -17.03 2.61 -9.18
N GLY A 60 -17.26 1.45 -8.59
CA GLY A 60 -18.06 0.38 -9.19
C GLY A 60 -19.50 0.77 -9.44
N ALA A 61 -20.07 1.62 -8.60
CA ALA A 61 -21.43 2.15 -8.79
C ALA A 61 -21.47 3.14 -9.96
N LEU A 62 -20.44 3.98 -10.11
CA LEU A 62 -20.32 4.94 -11.20
C LEU A 62 -20.00 4.27 -12.54
N SER A 63 -19.23 3.20 -12.51
CA SER A 63 -18.77 2.52 -13.71
C SER A 63 -18.74 1.00 -13.49
N PRO A 64 -19.91 0.31 -13.69
CA PRO A 64 -20.01 -1.13 -13.45
C PRO A 64 -19.03 -1.99 -14.25
N ASP A 65 -18.58 -1.53 -15.40
CA ASP A 65 -17.60 -2.25 -16.24
C ASP A 65 -16.20 -2.31 -15.59
N LEU A 66 -15.94 -1.51 -14.56
CA LEU A 66 -14.68 -1.53 -13.83
C LEU A 66 -14.68 -2.51 -12.64
N LYS A 67 -15.81 -3.14 -12.33
CA LYS A 67 -15.93 -4.02 -11.16
C LYS A 67 -14.89 -5.14 -11.11
N ALA A 68 -14.65 -5.81 -12.23
CA ALA A 68 -13.68 -6.90 -12.27
C ALA A 68 -12.26 -6.41 -11.95
N SER A 69 -11.89 -5.24 -12.46
CA SER A 69 -10.58 -4.63 -12.18
C SER A 69 -10.47 -4.23 -10.71
N LEU A 70 -11.54 -3.71 -10.13
CA LEU A 70 -11.58 -3.33 -8.71
C LEU A 70 -11.47 -4.54 -7.80
N GLU A 71 -12.13 -5.65 -8.16
CA GLU A 71 -12.03 -6.90 -7.41
C GLU A 71 -10.59 -7.44 -7.41
N ALA A 72 -9.91 -7.35 -8.56
CA ALA A 72 -8.51 -7.75 -8.67
C ALA A 72 -7.62 -6.90 -7.77
N LEU A 73 -7.87 -5.59 -7.68
CA LEU A 73 -7.15 -4.70 -6.77
C LEU A 73 -7.40 -5.06 -5.31
N SER A 74 -8.63 -5.42 -4.95
CA SER A 74 -8.96 -5.83 -3.58
C SER A 74 -8.25 -7.14 -3.19
N VAL A 75 -8.06 -8.05 -4.14
CA VAL A 75 -7.29 -9.28 -3.89
C VAL A 75 -5.85 -8.97 -3.53
N ASP A 76 -5.25 -7.95 -4.16
CA ASP A 76 -3.88 -7.52 -3.83
C ASP A 76 -3.75 -7.09 -2.37
N HIS A 77 -4.82 -6.58 -1.75
CA HIS A 77 -4.80 -6.13 -0.36
C HIS A 77 -4.45 -7.25 0.63
N SER A 78 -4.90 -8.47 0.36
CA SER A 78 -4.54 -9.64 1.18
C SER A 78 -3.04 -9.93 1.12
N ALA A 79 -2.44 -9.78 -0.06
CA ALA A 79 -1.00 -9.96 -0.24
C ALA A 79 -0.22 -8.90 0.54
N PHE A 80 -0.68 -7.65 0.55
CA PHE A 80 -0.03 -6.58 1.32
C PHE A 80 -0.07 -6.86 2.82
N THR A 81 -1.22 -7.32 3.33
CA THR A 81 -1.38 -7.69 4.73
C THR A 81 -0.41 -8.83 5.10
N ASP A 82 -0.28 -9.82 4.23
CA ASP A 82 0.65 -10.93 4.44
C ASP A 82 2.10 -10.45 4.43
N GLN A 83 2.45 -9.53 3.54
CA GLN A 83 3.80 -8.96 3.47
C GLN A 83 4.13 -8.15 4.73
N LEU A 84 3.18 -7.38 5.26
CA LEU A 84 3.36 -6.68 6.54
C LEU A 84 3.61 -7.66 7.67
N ARG A 85 2.88 -8.77 7.68
CA ARG A 85 3.07 -9.83 8.70
C ARG A 85 4.46 -10.46 8.59
N GLN A 86 4.96 -10.66 7.37
CA GLN A 86 6.32 -11.17 7.14
C GLN A 86 7.38 -10.23 7.71
N VAL A 87 7.22 -8.91 7.53
CA VAL A 87 8.14 -7.93 8.11
C VAL A 87 8.13 -8.04 9.63
N ALA A 88 6.94 -8.11 10.24
CA ALA A 88 6.80 -8.25 11.69
C ALA A 88 7.46 -9.53 12.20
N ASP A 89 7.27 -10.64 11.50
CA ASP A 89 7.87 -11.92 11.87
C ASP A 89 9.41 -11.87 11.81
N HIS A 90 9.97 -11.27 10.77
CA HIS A 90 11.41 -11.09 10.66
C HIS A 90 11.95 -10.23 11.81
N LEU A 91 11.27 -9.14 12.14
CA LEU A 91 11.67 -8.28 13.26
C LEU A 91 11.59 -9.03 14.60
N ALA A 92 10.54 -9.84 14.79
CA ALA A 92 10.39 -10.65 16.01
C ALA A 92 11.52 -11.66 16.18
N HIS A 93 12.14 -12.11 15.09
CA HIS A 93 13.27 -13.02 15.10
C HIS A 93 14.62 -12.29 14.95
N GLU A 94 14.62 -10.98 15.12
CA GLU A 94 15.82 -10.14 15.01
C GLU A 94 16.49 -10.22 13.63
N ASP A 95 15.73 -10.54 12.59
CA ASP A 95 16.19 -10.63 11.21
C ASP A 95 15.89 -9.32 10.46
N ILE A 96 16.70 -8.32 10.68
CA ILE A 96 16.54 -7.00 10.06
C ILE A 96 16.73 -7.07 8.55
N GLU A 97 17.68 -7.90 8.09
CA GLU A 97 17.94 -8.07 6.66
C GLU A 97 16.73 -8.68 5.94
N GLY A 98 16.14 -9.72 6.52
CA GLY A 98 14.91 -10.34 6.00
C GLY A 98 13.74 -9.37 6.00
N ALA A 99 13.59 -8.60 7.09
CA ALA A 99 12.55 -7.57 7.19
C ALA A 99 12.72 -6.50 6.10
N THR A 100 13.94 -6.05 5.87
CA THR A 100 14.24 -5.04 4.83
C THR A 100 13.90 -5.57 3.44
N ARG A 101 14.22 -6.83 3.18
CA ARG A 101 13.92 -7.49 1.90
C ARG A 101 12.40 -7.56 1.67
N SER A 102 11.65 -7.92 2.71
CA SER A 102 10.19 -7.96 2.65
C SER A 102 9.59 -6.58 2.40
N LEU A 103 10.15 -5.52 3.01
CA LEU A 103 9.71 -4.14 2.75
C LEU A 103 9.95 -3.72 1.30
N ARG A 104 11.08 -4.11 0.72
CA ARG A 104 11.38 -3.80 -0.69
C ARG A 104 10.42 -4.53 -1.63
N ASN A 105 10.08 -5.78 -1.31
CA ASN A 105 9.09 -6.52 -2.07
C ASN A 105 7.72 -5.87 -1.98
N LEU A 106 7.34 -5.42 -0.79
CA LEU A 106 6.10 -4.68 -0.58
C LEU A 106 6.08 -3.38 -1.39
N ASP A 107 7.18 -2.64 -1.39
CA ASP A 107 7.30 -1.40 -2.16
C ASP A 107 7.02 -1.63 -3.64
N ALA A 108 7.65 -2.63 -4.24
CA ALA A 108 7.45 -2.95 -5.66
C ALA A 108 5.99 -3.35 -5.94
N SER A 109 5.41 -4.19 -5.09
CA SER A 109 4.02 -4.65 -5.24
C SER A 109 3.03 -3.50 -5.07
N LEU A 110 3.27 -2.64 -4.10
CA LEU A 110 2.39 -1.50 -3.80
C LEU A 110 2.41 -0.48 -4.96
N ARG A 111 3.58 -0.17 -5.49
CA ARG A 111 3.70 0.76 -6.62
C ARG A 111 3.00 0.23 -7.87
N ALA A 112 3.12 -1.05 -8.17
CA ALA A 112 2.42 -1.68 -9.28
C ALA A 112 0.90 -1.62 -9.10
N HIS A 113 0.42 -1.88 -7.89
CA HIS A 113 -1.00 -1.79 -7.53
C HIS A 113 -1.53 -0.36 -7.68
N GLU A 114 -0.79 0.62 -7.18
CA GLU A 114 -1.16 2.03 -7.26
C GLU A 114 -1.22 2.53 -8.70
N GLN A 115 -0.32 2.06 -9.55
CA GLN A 115 -0.31 2.42 -10.96
C GLN A 115 -1.57 1.93 -11.66
N VAL A 116 -1.99 0.69 -11.42
CA VAL A 116 -3.24 0.14 -11.98
C VAL A 116 -4.44 0.94 -11.48
N GLU A 117 -4.45 1.27 -10.20
CA GLU A 117 -5.53 2.05 -9.59
C GLU A 117 -5.64 3.44 -10.22
N GLU A 118 -4.52 4.11 -10.42
CA GLU A 118 -4.50 5.44 -11.05
C GLU A 118 -4.96 5.37 -12.52
N GLU A 119 -4.65 4.30 -13.24
CA GLU A 119 -5.15 4.08 -14.58
C GLU A 119 -6.68 3.92 -14.60
N ILE A 120 -7.24 3.21 -13.61
CA ILE A 120 -8.68 3.06 -13.44
C ILE A 120 -9.34 4.41 -13.18
N LEU A 121 -8.75 5.22 -12.29
CA LEU A 121 -9.24 6.56 -11.99
C LEU A 121 -9.21 7.45 -13.22
N ALA A 122 -8.18 7.36 -14.04
CA ALA A 122 -8.06 8.11 -15.29
C ALA A 122 -9.17 7.72 -16.29
N ARG A 123 -9.51 6.42 -16.38
CA ARG A 123 -10.62 5.96 -17.22
C ARG A 123 -11.96 6.48 -16.72
N LEU A 124 -12.15 6.49 -15.40
CA LEU A 124 -13.36 7.01 -14.79
C LEU A 124 -13.55 8.50 -15.11
N ASP A 125 -12.50 9.30 -14.96
CA ASP A 125 -12.53 10.73 -15.27
C ASP A 125 -12.87 10.97 -16.74
N SER A 126 -12.27 10.20 -17.65
CA SER A 126 -12.54 10.30 -19.08
C SER A 126 -14.01 10.02 -19.40
N LYS A 127 -14.63 9.03 -18.73
CA LYS A 127 -16.05 8.72 -18.90
C LYS A 127 -16.96 9.83 -18.39
N LEU A 128 -16.59 10.45 -17.27
CA LEU A 128 -17.38 11.51 -16.66
C LEU A 128 -17.32 12.83 -17.48
N GLU A 129 -16.28 13.02 -18.25
CA GLU A 129 -16.12 14.19 -19.12
C GLU A 129 -16.93 14.10 -20.42
N THR A 130 -17.38 12.91 -20.80
CA THR A 130 -18.18 12.68 -22.00
C THR A 130 -19.65 12.61 -21.65
#